data_4d2244cc9ee2ba652e909c629925f06e
#
_entry.id   4d2244cc9ee2ba652e909c629925f06e
#
_cell.length_a   1.000
_cell.length_b   1.000
_cell.length_c   1.000
_cell.angle_alpha   90.00
_cell.angle_beta   90.00
_cell.angle_gamma   90.00
#
_symmetry.space_group_name_H-M   'P 1'
#
loop_
_entity.id
_entity.type
_entity.pdbx_description
1 polymer ?
#
loop_
_entity_poly.entity_id
_entity_poly.type
_entity_poly.pdbx_seq_one_letter_code
_entity_poly.pdbx_strand_id
1 'polypeptide(L)'
;PFLQDPSVVRGLRDLGQQLKGTFTTVIRLSPTLALPIELEKDVSVLDVPLPTYRDLFQLLKEIVELVRKNKRAEVELTKVDADQLLKAAQGLTLTEAENAFAKAIAKDGKLDRDDVELVLEEKCQVIRKSGLLEYFPADASLADVGGLGQLKRWLDRRSALNPSTPYN
;
A
#
# COMPACT_ATOMS: atom_id res chain seq x y z
N PRO A 1 -1.08 -2.20 22.60
CA PRO A 1 -1.38 -2.11 24.04
C PRO A 1 -0.54 -3.06 24.89
N PHE A 2 -0.24 -4.32 24.44
CA PHE A 2 0.50 -5.30 25.27
C PHE A 2 1.88 -4.85 25.74
N LEU A 3 2.63 -4.13 24.90
CA LEU A 3 3.95 -3.60 25.28
C LEU A 3 3.89 -2.32 26.12
N GLN A 4 2.70 -1.89 26.52
CA GLN A 4 2.52 -0.83 27.53
C GLN A 4 2.40 -1.42 28.94
N ASP A 5 2.23 -2.75 29.07
CA ASP A 5 2.20 -3.43 30.35
C ASP A 5 3.63 -3.79 30.78
N PRO A 6 4.11 -3.25 31.92
CA PRO A 6 5.46 -3.51 32.42
C PRO A 6 5.75 -5.00 32.70
N SER A 7 4.73 -5.76 33.08
CA SER A 7 4.87 -7.19 33.34
C SER A 7 5.17 -7.97 32.06
N VAL A 8 4.49 -7.61 30.94
CA VAL A 8 4.74 -8.21 29.62
C VAL A 8 6.12 -7.84 29.10
N VAL A 9 6.53 -6.58 29.25
CA VAL A 9 7.86 -6.11 28.84
C VAL A 9 8.96 -6.86 29.57
N ARG A 10 8.81 -7.00 30.91
CA ARG A 10 9.76 -7.78 31.73
C ARG A 10 9.79 -9.25 31.32
N GLY A 11 8.62 -9.88 31.15
CA GLY A 11 8.51 -11.28 30.72
C GLY A 11 9.19 -11.52 29.37
N LEU A 12 9.04 -10.61 28.41
CA LEU A 12 9.71 -10.70 27.11
C LEU A 12 11.22 -10.56 27.22
N ARG A 13 11.70 -9.66 28.08
CA ARG A 13 13.12 -9.48 28.34
C ARG A 13 13.72 -10.74 28.99
N ASP A 14 13.05 -11.28 30.03
CA ASP A 14 13.48 -12.50 30.71
C ASP A 14 13.50 -13.70 29.75
N LEU A 15 12.47 -13.81 28.89
CA LEU A 15 12.40 -14.82 27.83
C LEU A 15 13.58 -14.66 26.85
N GLY A 16 13.88 -13.45 26.40
CA GLY A 16 15.01 -13.19 25.53
C GLY A 16 16.35 -13.62 26.15
N GLN A 17 16.54 -13.43 27.46
CA GLN A 17 17.73 -13.90 28.15
C GLN A 17 17.80 -15.43 28.26
N GLN A 18 16.67 -16.08 28.54
CA GLN A 18 16.59 -17.55 28.62
C GLN A 18 16.83 -18.24 27.28
N LEU A 19 16.47 -17.58 26.17
CA LEU A 19 16.64 -18.11 24.82
C LEU A 19 18.08 -17.95 24.29
N LYS A 20 18.92 -17.17 24.95
CA LYS A 20 20.33 -17.06 24.57
C LYS A 20 21.01 -18.43 24.60
N GLY A 21 21.60 -18.80 23.48
CA GLY A 21 22.26 -20.12 23.32
C GLY A 21 21.32 -21.26 22.92
N THR A 22 20.03 -20.99 22.70
CA THR A 22 19.09 -21.96 22.12
C THR A 22 18.86 -21.63 20.62
N PHE A 23 18.30 -22.59 19.88
CA PHE A 23 17.88 -22.41 18.49
C PHE A 23 16.44 -21.88 18.36
N THR A 24 15.90 -21.26 19.42
CA THR A 24 14.53 -20.77 19.44
C THR A 24 14.51 -19.26 19.13
N THR A 25 13.62 -18.87 18.23
CA THR A 25 13.39 -17.47 17.86
C THR A 25 11.95 -17.08 18.18
N VAL A 26 11.79 -15.95 18.84
CA VAL A 26 10.46 -15.35 19.07
C VAL A 26 10.23 -14.28 18.03
N ILE A 27 9.14 -14.36 17.29
CA ILE A 27 8.76 -13.39 16.27
C ILE A 27 7.48 -12.68 16.72
N ARG A 28 7.52 -11.35 16.77
CA ARG A 28 6.36 -10.52 17.02
C ARG A 28 5.97 -9.80 15.74
N LEU A 29 4.71 -9.90 15.36
CA LEU A 29 4.13 -9.13 14.26
C LEU A 29 3.35 -7.93 14.82
N SER A 30 3.55 -6.76 14.25
CA SER A 30 2.88 -5.53 14.67
C SER A 30 2.72 -4.59 13.48
N PRO A 31 1.57 -3.92 13.33
CA PRO A 31 1.37 -2.93 12.28
C PRO A 31 2.11 -1.61 12.55
N THR A 32 2.55 -1.39 13.78
CA THR A 32 3.27 -0.18 14.19
C THR A 32 4.50 -0.53 15.00
N LEU A 33 5.56 0.24 14.81
CA LEU A 33 6.76 0.12 15.62
C LEU A 33 6.56 0.89 16.93
N ALA A 34 6.08 0.18 17.95
CA ALA A 34 6.03 0.67 19.33
C ALA A 34 6.86 -0.27 20.20
N LEU A 35 8.14 0.02 20.33
CA LEU A 35 9.09 -0.77 21.09
C LEU A 35 9.47 -0.03 22.38
N PRO A 36 9.26 -0.62 23.57
CA PRO A 36 9.76 -0.08 24.83
C PRO A 36 11.28 -0.01 24.83
N ILE A 37 11.81 1.02 25.46
CA ILE A 37 13.26 1.28 25.53
C ILE A 37 14.03 0.10 26.17
N GLU A 38 13.38 -0.62 27.07
CA GLU A 38 13.94 -1.79 27.75
C GLU A 38 14.22 -2.98 26.82
N LEU A 39 13.53 -3.02 25.66
CA LEU A 39 13.65 -4.10 24.68
C LEU A 39 14.45 -3.69 23.42
N GLU A 40 14.82 -2.42 23.28
CA GLU A 40 15.49 -1.92 22.06
C GLU A 40 16.78 -2.66 21.73
N LYS A 41 17.53 -3.08 22.75
CA LYS A 41 18.81 -3.79 22.57
C LYS A 41 18.67 -5.29 22.34
N ASP A 42 17.54 -5.87 22.69
CA ASP A 42 17.30 -7.32 22.65
C ASP A 42 16.42 -7.70 21.42
N VAL A 43 15.82 -6.73 20.71
CA VAL A 43 14.91 -6.95 19.60
C VAL A 43 15.49 -6.42 18.31
N SER A 44 15.55 -7.25 17.29
CA SER A 44 15.84 -6.82 15.92
C SER A 44 14.54 -6.52 15.19
N VAL A 45 14.43 -5.31 14.65
CA VAL A 45 13.27 -4.87 13.88
C VAL A 45 13.49 -5.23 12.41
N LEU A 46 12.49 -5.89 11.82
CA LEU A 46 12.46 -6.22 10.40
C LEU A 46 11.23 -5.55 9.79
N ASP A 47 11.45 -4.61 8.90
CA ASP A 47 10.37 -3.99 8.14
C ASP A 47 9.95 -4.90 6.98
N VAL A 48 8.65 -5.12 6.86
CA VAL A 48 8.05 -5.82 5.71
C VAL A 48 7.59 -4.75 4.72
N PRO A 49 8.25 -4.61 3.57
CA PRO A 49 7.88 -3.59 2.60
C PRO A 49 6.52 -3.89 1.96
N LEU A 50 5.86 -2.85 1.48
CA LEU A 50 4.67 -3.02 0.64
C LEU A 50 5.03 -3.71 -0.68
N PRO A 51 4.05 -4.35 -1.33
CA PRO A 51 4.25 -5.02 -2.61
C PRO A 51 4.84 -4.08 -3.66
N THR A 52 5.79 -4.61 -4.41
CA THR A 52 6.32 -3.93 -5.58
C THR A 52 5.34 -4.00 -6.76
N TYR A 53 5.57 -3.19 -7.78
CA TYR A 53 4.82 -3.28 -9.05
C TYR A 53 4.83 -4.71 -9.62
N ARG A 54 5.95 -5.42 -9.48
CA ARG A 54 6.10 -6.80 -9.97
C ARG A 54 5.21 -7.77 -9.20
N ASP A 55 5.10 -7.60 -7.89
CA ASP A 55 4.27 -8.45 -7.03
C ASP A 55 2.78 -8.24 -7.34
N LEU A 56 2.37 -6.97 -7.52
CA LEU A 56 1.01 -6.62 -7.93
C LEU A 56 0.68 -7.15 -9.33
N PHE A 57 1.63 -7.09 -10.27
CA PHE A 57 1.47 -7.66 -11.60
C PHE A 57 1.28 -9.17 -11.56
N GLN A 58 2.05 -9.87 -10.74
CA GLN A 58 1.91 -11.31 -10.56
C GLN A 58 0.53 -11.66 -9.97
N LEU A 59 0.10 -10.92 -8.95
CA LEU A 59 -1.24 -11.06 -8.36
C LEU A 59 -2.35 -10.87 -9.40
N LEU A 60 -2.30 -9.77 -10.17
CA LEU A 60 -3.29 -9.50 -11.22
C LEU A 60 -3.33 -10.62 -12.26
N LYS A 61 -2.16 -11.13 -12.66
CA LYS A 61 -2.05 -12.25 -13.59
C LYS A 61 -2.74 -13.51 -13.06
N GLU A 62 -2.51 -13.86 -11.80
CA GLU A 62 -3.13 -15.02 -11.15
C GLU A 62 -4.65 -14.87 -11.07
N ILE A 63 -5.15 -13.69 -10.75
CA ILE A 63 -6.59 -13.39 -10.74
C ILE A 63 -7.18 -13.54 -12.14
N VAL A 64 -6.54 -12.97 -13.15
CA VAL A 64 -7.00 -13.06 -14.55
C VAL A 64 -7.03 -14.51 -15.03
N GLU A 65 -6.01 -15.31 -14.72
CA GLU A 65 -5.97 -16.73 -15.06
C GLU A 65 -7.08 -17.51 -14.36
N LEU A 66 -7.33 -17.24 -13.08
CA LEU A 66 -8.41 -17.87 -12.31
C LEU A 66 -9.79 -17.54 -12.86
N VAL A 67 -10.01 -16.28 -13.20
CA VAL A 67 -11.28 -15.79 -13.76
C VAL A 67 -11.55 -16.42 -15.12
N ARG A 68 -10.56 -16.43 -16.00
CA ARG A 68 -10.66 -17.08 -17.33
C ARG A 68 -10.94 -18.58 -17.25
N LYS A 69 -10.25 -19.28 -16.33
CA LYS A 69 -10.45 -20.71 -16.10
C LYS A 69 -11.86 -21.03 -15.64
N ASN A 70 -12.42 -20.21 -14.79
CA ASN A 70 -13.75 -20.42 -14.21
C ASN A 70 -14.89 -19.86 -15.05
N LYS A 71 -14.60 -19.14 -16.15
CA LYS A 71 -15.61 -18.48 -17.02
C LYS A 71 -16.60 -17.60 -16.23
N ARG A 72 -16.15 -17.01 -15.14
CA ARG A 72 -17.03 -16.22 -14.24
C ARG A 72 -17.09 -14.74 -14.59
N ALA A 73 -16.11 -14.26 -15.35
CA ALA A 73 -16.06 -12.88 -15.79
C ALA A 73 -15.26 -12.76 -17.09
N GLU A 74 -15.45 -11.65 -17.78
CA GLU A 74 -14.70 -11.26 -18.97
C GLU A 74 -13.53 -10.35 -18.58
N VAL A 75 -12.39 -10.49 -19.26
CA VAL A 75 -11.21 -9.65 -19.03
C VAL A 75 -10.88 -8.92 -20.32
N GLU A 76 -11.18 -7.63 -20.35
CA GLU A 76 -11.00 -6.73 -21.49
C GLU A 76 -9.88 -5.70 -21.23
N LEU A 77 -8.78 -6.13 -20.61
CA LEU A 77 -7.65 -5.26 -20.30
C LEU A 77 -6.64 -5.23 -21.47
N THR A 78 -6.36 -4.03 -21.96
CA THR A 78 -5.16 -3.79 -22.76
C THR A 78 -3.93 -3.73 -21.86
N LYS A 79 -2.73 -3.73 -22.45
CA LYS A 79 -1.48 -3.56 -21.66
C LYS A 79 -1.42 -2.21 -20.94
N VAL A 80 -2.01 -1.17 -21.55
CA VAL A 80 -2.05 0.18 -20.96
C VAL A 80 -3.01 0.21 -19.78
N ASP A 81 -4.20 -0.38 -19.92
CA ASP A 81 -5.21 -0.43 -18.85
C ASP A 81 -4.69 -1.23 -17.65
N ALA A 82 -4.04 -2.37 -17.91
CA ALA A 82 -3.40 -3.16 -16.86
C ALA A 82 -2.31 -2.37 -16.12
N ASP A 83 -1.50 -1.58 -16.82
CA ASP A 83 -0.49 -0.71 -16.21
C ASP A 83 -1.13 0.38 -15.34
N GLN A 84 -2.21 1.00 -15.80
CA GLN A 84 -2.96 1.99 -15.02
C GLN A 84 -3.60 1.38 -13.78
N LEU A 85 -4.20 0.20 -13.91
CA LEU A 85 -4.80 -0.53 -12.79
C LEU A 85 -3.75 -0.89 -11.73
N LEU A 86 -2.57 -1.35 -12.15
CA LEU A 86 -1.46 -1.66 -11.26
C LEU A 86 -0.91 -0.42 -10.56
N LYS A 87 -0.79 0.71 -11.27
CA LYS A 87 -0.39 1.99 -10.68
C LYS A 87 -1.39 2.48 -9.65
N ALA A 88 -2.69 2.33 -9.92
CA ALA A 88 -3.74 2.64 -8.95
C ALA A 88 -3.62 1.80 -7.67
N ALA A 89 -3.27 0.52 -7.80
CA ALA A 89 -3.10 -0.40 -6.68
C ALA A 89 -1.78 -0.23 -5.90
N GLN A 90 -0.80 0.52 -6.41
CA GLN A 90 0.45 0.76 -5.68
C GLN A 90 0.20 1.41 -4.33
N GLY A 91 0.87 0.90 -3.28
CA GLY A 91 0.69 1.35 -1.90
C GLY A 91 -0.37 0.57 -1.12
N LEU A 92 -1.11 -0.35 -1.76
CA LEU A 92 -1.92 -1.36 -1.09
C LEU A 92 -1.08 -2.58 -0.70
N THR A 93 -1.49 -3.31 0.32
CA THR A 93 -1.00 -4.66 0.58
C THR A 93 -1.53 -5.64 -0.48
N LEU A 94 -0.92 -6.83 -0.61
CA LEU A 94 -1.41 -7.84 -1.58
C LEU A 94 -2.87 -8.20 -1.34
N THR A 95 -3.28 -8.38 -0.08
CA THR A 95 -4.67 -8.70 0.28
C THR A 95 -5.64 -7.56 -0.06
N GLU A 96 -5.24 -6.31 0.17
CA GLU A 96 -6.06 -5.15 -0.20
C GLU A 96 -6.19 -5.00 -1.71
N ALA A 97 -5.11 -5.21 -2.46
CA ALA A 97 -5.13 -5.20 -3.91
C ALA A 97 -5.98 -6.35 -4.48
N GLU A 98 -5.85 -7.56 -3.93
CA GLU A 98 -6.70 -8.71 -4.28
C GLU A 98 -8.18 -8.40 -4.07
N ASN A 99 -8.54 -7.85 -2.92
CA ASN A 99 -9.91 -7.46 -2.60
C ASN A 99 -10.43 -6.36 -3.54
N ALA A 100 -9.60 -5.38 -3.89
CA ALA A 100 -9.97 -4.31 -4.82
C ALA A 100 -10.25 -4.88 -6.22
N PHE A 101 -9.38 -5.75 -6.74
CA PHE A 101 -9.57 -6.41 -8.04
C PHE A 101 -10.79 -7.37 -8.03
N ALA A 102 -10.96 -8.14 -6.95
CA ALA A 102 -12.12 -9.02 -6.81
C ALA A 102 -13.43 -8.23 -6.76
N LYS A 103 -13.45 -7.08 -6.10
CA LYS A 103 -14.60 -6.19 -6.03
C LYS A 103 -14.93 -5.57 -7.38
N ALA A 104 -13.90 -5.15 -8.14
CA ALA A 104 -14.05 -4.68 -9.50
C ALA A 104 -14.76 -5.74 -10.37
N ILE A 105 -14.24 -6.95 -10.38
CA ILE A 105 -14.83 -8.07 -11.13
C ILE A 105 -16.26 -8.41 -10.65
N ALA A 106 -16.52 -8.33 -9.36
CA ALA A 106 -17.83 -8.67 -8.79
C ALA A 106 -18.92 -7.65 -9.11
N LYS A 107 -18.55 -6.41 -9.45
CA LYS A 107 -19.47 -5.31 -9.75
C LYS A 107 -20.32 -5.58 -11.01
N ASP A 108 -19.69 -6.02 -12.08
CA ASP A 108 -20.34 -6.19 -13.38
C ASP A 108 -19.91 -7.48 -14.12
N GLY A 109 -19.03 -8.27 -13.54
CA GLY A 109 -18.51 -9.50 -14.14
C GLY A 109 -17.45 -9.24 -15.20
N LYS A 110 -16.83 -8.06 -15.21
CA LYS A 110 -15.77 -7.69 -16.13
C LYS A 110 -14.56 -7.19 -15.37
N LEU A 111 -13.43 -7.13 -16.05
CA LEU A 111 -12.26 -6.39 -15.60
C LEU A 111 -11.75 -5.57 -16.79
N ASP A 112 -11.94 -4.27 -16.70
CA ASP A 112 -11.64 -3.35 -17.78
C ASP A 112 -11.03 -2.03 -17.28
N ARG A 113 -10.97 -1.02 -18.14
CA ARG A 113 -10.39 0.29 -17.84
C ARG A 113 -11.14 1.06 -16.75
N ASP A 114 -12.47 0.92 -16.70
CA ASP A 114 -13.32 1.69 -15.78
C ASP A 114 -13.10 1.27 -14.32
N ASP A 115 -12.51 0.10 -14.10
CA ASP A 115 -12.15 -0.40 -12.77
C ASP A 115 -10.97 0.33 -12.13
N VAL A 116 -10.22 1.12 -12.88
CA VAL A 116 -9.13 1.94 -12.33
C VAL A 116 -9.65 2.90 -11.27
N GLU A 117 -10.80 3.55 -11.52
CA GLU A 117 -11.42 4.46 -10.55
C GLU A 117 -11.85 3.71 -9.29
N LEU A 118 -12.42 2.52 -9.44
CA LEU A 118 -12.86 1.70 -8.31
C LEU A 118 -11.68 1.26 -7.43
N VAL A 119 -10.56 0.89 -8.03
CA VAL A 119 -9.33 0.55 -7.29
C VAL A 119 -8.78 1.78 -6.56
N LEU A 120 -8.84 2.97 -7.17
CA LEU A 120 -8.46 4.22 -6.52
C LEU A 120 -9.39 4.55 -5.34
N GLU A 121 -10.69 4.36 -5.48
CA GLU A 121 -11.66 4.54 -4.39
C GLU A 121 -11.36 3.60 -3.21
N GLU A 122 -11.09 2.32 -3.47
CA GLU A 122 -10.71 1.37 -2.43
C GLU A 122 -9.41 1.80 -1.73
N LYS A 123 -8.41 2.24 -2.48
CA LYS A 123 -7.19 2.81 -1.91
C LYS A 123 -7.47 4.02 -1.02
N CYS A 124 -8.33 4.93 -1.46
CA CYS A 124 -8.74 6.07 -0.65
C CYS A 124 -9.43 5.64 0.66
N GLN A 125 -10.26 4.59 0.61
CA GLN A 125 -10.90 4.06 1.81
C GLN A 125 -9.88 3.43 2.77
N VAL A 126 -8.89 2.71 2.27
CA VAL A 126 -7.79 2.14 3.08
C VAL A 126 -7.02 3.26 3.77
N ILE A 127 -6.66 4.31 3.03
CA ILE A 127 -5.96 5.49 3.57
C ILE A 127 -6.79 6.16 4.67
N ARG A 128 -8.08 6.39 4.45
CA ARG A 128 -8.99 6.98 5.45
C ARG A 128 -9.11 6.14 6.71
N LYS A 129 -9.16 4.81 6.59
CA LYS A 129 -9.22 3.88 7.73
C LYS A 129 -7.95 3.92 8.58
N SER A 130 -6.81 4.27 8.02
CA SER A 130 -5.55 4.42 8.78
C SER A 130 -5.60 5.57 9.79
N GLY A 131 -6.47 6.57 9.58
CA GLY A 131 -6.65 7.75 10.44
C GLY A 131 -5.45 8.69 10.48
N LEU A 132 -4.39 8.40 9.72
CA LEU A 132 -3.14 9.18 9.70
C LEU A 132 -3.07 10.14 8.51
N LEU A 133 -3.82 9.86 7.44
CA LEU A 133 -3.78 10.61 6.20
C LEU A 133 -5.20 10.86 5.72
N GLU A 134 -5.45 12.06 5.22
CA GLU A 134 -6.65 12.40 4.46
C GLU A 134 -6.29 12.44 2.97
N TYR A 135 -7.11 11.78 2.16
CA TYR A 135 -6.98 11.85 0.71
C TYR A 135 -7.86 13.00 0.19
N PHE A 136 -7.22 13.97 -0.44
CA PHE A 136 -7.89 15.03 -1.17
C PHE A 136 -7.72 14.75 -2.66
N PRO A 137 -8.80 14.51 -3.41
CA PRO A 137 -8.70 14.44 -4.87
C PRO A 137 -8.13 15.74 -5.40
N ALA A 138 -7.19 15.65 -6.31
CA ALA A 138 -6.56 16.82 -6.93
C ALA A 138 -7.47 17.41 -8.03
N ASP A 139 -8.63 17.92 -7.63
CA ASP A 139 -9.60 18.52 -8.57
C ASP A 139 -9.20 19.93 -8.99
N ALA A 140 -8.22 20.54 -8.31
CA ALA A 140 -7.74 21.87 -8.59
C ALA A 140 -6.39 21.86 -9.30
N SER A 141 -6.28 22.56 -10.39
CA SER A 141 -5.01 22.80 -11.08
C SER A 141 -4.22 23.94 -10.40
N LEU A 142 -2.91 23.97 -10.59
CA LEU A 142 -2.09 25.13 -10.17
C LEU A 142 -2.59 26.46 -10.76
N ALA A 143 -3.32 26.43 -11.87
CA ALA A 143 -3.93 27.60 -12.47
C ALA A 143 -5.06 28.19 -11.62
N ASP A 144 -5.80 27.33 -10.88
CA ASP A 144 -6.95 27.72 -10.07
C ASP A 144 -6.53 28.36 -8.74
N VAL A 145 -5.27 28.17 -8.34
CA VAL A 145 -4.72 28.80 -7.13
C VAL A 145 -4.37 30.25 -7.41
N GLY A 146 -5.05 31.19 -6.77
CA GLY A 146 -4.75 32.62 -6.86
C GLY A 146 -3.38 32.97 -6.25
N GLY A 147 -2.63 33.89 -6.88
CA GLY A 147 -1.33 34.34 -6.37
C GLY A 147 -0.19 33.34 -6.58
N LEU A 148 0.79 33.34 -5.68
CA LEU A 148 1.96 32.44 -5.64
C LEU A 148 2.79 32.37 -6.94
N GLY A 149 2.84 33.45 -7.74
CA GLY A 149 3.49 33.46 -9.05
C GLY A 149 4.97 33.06 -9.07
N GLN A 150 5.70 33.29 -7.97
CA GLN A 150 7.09 32.83 -7.86
C GLN A 150 7.18 31.30 -7.65
N LEU A 151 6.31 30.74 -6.81
CA LEU A 151 6.23 29.30 -6.57
C LEU A 151 5.80 28.56 -7.84
N LYS A 152 4.79 29.07 -8.55
CA LYS A 152 4.34 28.48 -9.83
C LYS A 152 5.49 28.42 -10.84
N ARG A 153 6.21 29.54 -11.04
CA ARG A 153 7.37 29.58 -11.94
C ARG A 153 8.52 28.65 -11.49
N TRP A 154 8.70 28.47 -10.21
CA TRP A 154 9.70 27.54 -9.68
C TRP A 154 9.31 26.09 -9.96
N LEU A 155 8.05 25.72 -9.73
CA LEU A 155 7.50 24.40 -10.03
C LEU A 155 7.58 24.08 -11.52
N ASP A 156 7.19 25.02 -12.40
CA ASP A 156 7.25 24.86 -13.85
C ASP A 156 8.68 24.59 -14.34
N ARG A 157 9.67 25.31 -13.80
CA ARG A 157 11.07 25.07 -14.14
C ARG A 157 11.56 23.71 -13.68
N ARG A 158 11.09 23.24 -12.52
CA ARG A 158 11.51 21.96 -11.95
C ARG A 158 10.85 20.78 -12.66
N SER A 159 9.60 20.89 -13.06
CA SER A 159 8.92 19.87 -13.86
C SER A 159 9.53 19.74 -15.26
N ALA A 160 9.96 20.84 -15.85
CA ALA A 160 10.68 20.83 -17.14
C ALA A 160 12.06 20.15 -17.05
N LEU A 161 12.71 20.16 -15.88
CA LEU A 161 14.01 19.51 -15.66
C LEU A 161 13.89 18.00 -15.32
N ASN A 162 12.71 17.54 -14.96
CA ASN A 162 12.49 16.14 -14.56
C ASN A 162 11.16 15.60 -15.15
N PRO A 163 11.11 15.35 -16.47
CA PRO A 163 9.88 14.96 -17.16
C PRO A 163 9.35 13.57 -16.76
N SER A 164 10.07 12.80 -15.91
CA SER A 164 9.73 11.45 -15.50
C SER A 164 8.97 11.35 -14.17
N THR A 165 8.67 12.45 -13.50
CA THR A 165 7.80 12.48 -12.33
C THR A 165 6.60 13.37 -12.59
N PRO A 166 5.46 12.83 -13.05
CA PRO A 166 4.23 13.58 -13.02
C PRO A 166 3.85 13.78 -11.54
N TYR A 167 3.83 15.03 -11.10
CA TYR A 167 3.17 15.41 -9.86
C TYR A 167 1.66 15.35 -10.13
N ASN A 168 1.06 14.23 -9.80
CA ASN A 168 -0.36 14.11 -9.53
C ASN A 168 -0.55 13.85 -8.05
#